data_689be1f5349df8dc25482ed3c3549345
#
_entry.id   689be1f5349df8dc25482ed3c3549345
#
_cell.length_a   1.000
_cell.length_b   1.000
_cell.length_c   1.000
_cell.angle_alpha   90.00
_cell.angle_beta   90.00
_cell.angle_gamma   90.00
#
_symmetry.space_group_name_H-M   'P 1'
#
loop_
_entity.id
_entity.type
_entity.pdbx_description
1 polymer ?
#
loop_
_entity_poly.entity_id
_entity_poly.type
_entity_poly.pdbx_seq_one_letter_code
_entity_poly.pdbx_strand_id
1 'polypeptide(L)'
;MLSRKAEDYLEAILNIAERKGHTRTKDIAFALDIKPPSVVEMLKRLNDMGLVEYRKYEGVKLTPKGRDIARVVKDRHETIRAFLEIIKVPKKIANKDACIIEHEVEPETIGQLKSFVQFVQSAPDYPQWLEHFETFCETGVHPCEAEKRKAKIRRFPH
;
A
#
# COMPACT_ATOMS: atom_id res chain seq x y z
N MET A 1 15.19 -1.93 15.50
CA MET A 1 14.14 -2.04 14.46
C MET A 1 12.80 -1.90 15.16
N LEU A 2 11.90 -1.10 14.66
CA LEU A 2 10.56 -0.94 15.22
C LEU A 2 9.76 -2.23 14.95
N SER A 3 8.85 -2.62 15.84
CA SER A 3 8.00 -3.77 15.56
C SER A 3 6.93 -3.39 14.55
N ARG A 4 6.54 -4.32 13.67
CA ARG A 4 5.42 -4.18 12.73
C ARG A 4 4.20 -3.53 13.38
N LYS A 5 3.78 -4.06 14.53
CA LYS A 5 2.65 -3.52 15.28
C LYS A 5 2.81 -2.04 15.66
N ALA A 6 4.01 -1.59 15.98
CA ALA A 6 4.27 -0.19 16.28
C ALA A 6 4.21 0.69 15.02
N GLU A 7 4.67 0.18 13.88
CA GLU A 7 4.57 0.83 12.57
C GLU A 7 3.09 1.00 12.15
N ASP A 8 2.26 -0.05 12.27
CA ASP A 8 0.81 0.00 12.02
C ASP A 8 0.12 1.10 12.82
N TYR A 9 0.51 1.27 14.10
CA TYR A 9 -0.04 2.33 14.95
C TYR A 9 0.37 3.73 14.49
N LEU A 10 1.63 3.92 14.13
CA LEU A 10 2.12 5.22 13.64
C LEU A 10 1.44 5.61 12.34
N GLU A 11 1.28 4.68 11.41
CA GLU A 11 0.55 4.89 10.17
C GLU A 11 -0.92 5.23 10.43
N ALA A 12 -1.61 4.47 11.27
CA ALA A 12 -2.99 4.73 11.62
C ALA A 12 -3.17 6.12 12.25
N ILE A 13 -2.27 6.55 13.15
CA ILE A 13 -2.29 7.88 13.76
C ILE A 13 -2.11 8.95 12.69
N LEU A 14 -1.17 8.77 11.75
CA LEU A 14 -0.95 9.70 10.64
C LEU A 14 -2.21 9.83 9.77
N ASN A 15 -2.77 8.72 9.31
CA ASN A 15 -3.95 8.67 8.45
C ASN A 15 -5.18 9.32 9.11
N ILE A 16 -5.37 9.09 10.42
CA ILE A 16 -6.47 9.71 11.18
C ILE A 16 -6.24 11.22 11.33
N ALA A 17 -5.01 11.64 11.67
CA ALA A 17 -4.67 13.05 11.84
C ALA A 17 -4.85 13.85 10.55
N GLU A 18 -4.43 13.31 9.40
CA GLU A 18 -4.61 13.93 8.08
C GLU A 18 -6.09 14.09 7.71
N ARG A 19 -6.94 13.12 8.07
CA ARG A 19 -8.38 13.14 7.76
C ARG A 19 -9.20 14.01 8.71
N LYS A 20 -8.89 13.97 10.02
CA LYS A 20 -9.72 14.58 11.08
C LYS A 20 -9.08 15.78 11.77
N GLY A 21 -7.77 16.03 11.53
CA GLY A 21 -7.01 17.06 12.23
C GLY A 21 -6.61 16.71 13.67
N HIS A 22 -7.17 15.65 14.25
CA HIS A 22 -6.86 15.16 15.59
C HIS A 22 -7.05 13.64 15.69
N THR A 23 -6.36 12.98 16.61
CA THR A 23 -6.44 11.54 16.79
C THR A 23 -6.76 11.20 18.25
N ARG A 24 -7.78 10.38 18.46
CA ARG A 24 -8.18 9.87 19.78
C ARG A 24 -7.99 8.35 19.84
N THR A 25 -7.81 7.81 21.02
CA THR A 25 -7.66 6.36 21.28
C THR A 25 -8.76 5.52 20.61
N LYS A 26 -10.02 6.00 20.65
CA LYS A 26 -11.16 5.31 20.01
C LYS A 26 -11.07 5.25 18.48
N ASP A 27 -10.48 6.26 17.86
CA ASP A 27 -10.32 6.30 16.40
C ASP A 27 -9.27 5.28 15.97
N ILE A 28 -8.19 5.13 16.73
CA ILE A 28 -7.15 4.12 16.50
C ILE A 28 -7.70 2.72 16.73
N ALA A 29 -8.45 2.52 17.83
CA ALA A 29 -9.09 1.25 18.16
C ALA A 29 -10.00 0.77 17.02
N PHE A 30 -10.78 1.70 16.46
CA PHE A 30 -11.65 1.42 15.30
C PHE A 30 -10.84 1.14 14.03
N ALA A 31 -9.82 1.94 13.73
CA ALA A 31 -9.03 1.82 12.51
C ALA A 31 -8.25 0.51 12.44
N LEU A 32 -7.74 0.03 13.57
CA LEU A 32 -6.93 -1.18 13.67
C LEU A 32 -7.72 -2.42 14.11
N ASP A 33 -9.04 -2.30 14.35
CA ASP A 33 -9.90 -3.35 14.90
C ASP A 33 -9.34 -3.97 16.20
N ILE A 34 -8.96 -3.11 17.15
CA ILE A 34 -8.32 -3.49 18.41
C ILE A 34 -9.08 -2.91 19.61
N LYS A 35 -9.04 -3.62 20.73
CA LYS A 35 -9.68 -3.15 21.97
C LYS A 35 -8.97 -1.89 22.53
N PRO A 36 -9.72 -0.87 23.01
CA PRO A 36 -9.16 0.38 23.53
C PRO A 36 -8.06 0.22 24.60
N PRO A 37 -8.13 -0.72 25.54
CA PRO A 37 -7.04 -0.91 26.51
C PRO A 37 -5.70 -1.26 25.88
N SER A 38 -5.69 -2.10 24.83
CA SER A 38 -4.47 -2.46 24.09
C SER A 38 -3.89 -1.25 23.33
N VAL A 39 -4.77 -0.36 22.87
CA VAL A 39 -4.34 0.90 22.22
C VAL A 39 -3.63 1.78 23.24
N VAL A 40 -4.20 1.97 24.44
CA VAL A 40 -3.59 2.78 25.50
C VAL A 40 -2.22 2.25 25.89
N GLU A 41 -2.07 0.94 26.02
CA GLU A 41 -0.79 0.31 26.34
C GLU A 41 0.27 0.61 25.27
N MET A 42 -0.08 0.43 23.98
CA MET A 42 0.84 0.73 22.89
C MET A 42 1.16 2.21 22.79
N LEU A 43 0.19 3.11 22.98
CA LEU A 43 0.45 4.55 22.98
C LEU A 43 1.42 4.99 24.08
N LYS A 44 1.35 4.38 25.26
CA LYS A 44 2.36 4.62 26.32
C LYS A 44 3.75 4.21 25.87
N ARG A 45 3.90 3.00 25.30
CA ARG A 45 5.20 2.53 24.77
C ARG A 45 5.73 3.45 23.67
N LEU A 46 4.90 3.87 22.71
CA LEU A 46 5.30 4.79 21.65
C LEU A 46 5.67 6.18 22.19
N ASN A 47 5.00 6.62 23.27
CA ASN A 47 5.34 7.85 23.97
C ASN A 47 6.72 7.75 24.67
N ASP A 48 6.98 6.64 25.37
CA ASP A 48 8.27 6.37 26.01
C ASP A 48 9.41 6.28 24.98
N MET A 49 9.12 5.83 23.76
CA MET A 49 10.07 5.82 22.63
C MET A 49 10.24 7.19 21.96
N GLY A 50 9.49 8.22 22.39
CA GLY A 50 9.52 9.55 21.81
C GLY A 50 8.96 9.63 20.38
N LEU A 51 8.04 8.73 20.02
CA LEU A 51 7.42 8.66 18.69
C LEU A 51 6.05 9.34 18.64
N VAL A 52 5.38 9.43 19.78
CA VAL A 52 4.12 10.15 19.94
C VAL A 52 4.13 10.98 21.22
N GLU A 53 3.29 12.00 21.27
CA GLU A 53 2.89 12.70 22.48
C GLU A 53 1.48 12.23 22.83
N TYR A 54 1.35 11.42 23.88
CA TYR A 54 0.07 10.86 24.31
C TYR A 54 -0.37 11.46 25.66
N ARG A 55 -1.57 12.04 25.66
CA ARG A 55 -2.24 12.54 26.88
C ARG A 55 -3.64 11.94 27.00
N LYS A 56 -3.96 11.36 28.13
CA LYS A 56 -5.14 10.50 28.36
C LYS A 56 -6.46 11.11 27.87
N TYR A 57 -6.65 12.41 27.97
CA TYR A 57 -7.90 13.10 27.59
C TYR A 57 -7.76 14.03 26.38
N GLU A 58 -6.55 14.38 26.01
CA GLU A 58 -6.25 15.29 24.92
C GLU A 58 -6.04 14.58 23.57
N GLY A 59 -5.76 13.28 23.61
CA GLY A 59 -5.50 12.47 22.43
C GLY A 59 -4.02 12.15 22.22
N VAL A 60 -3.66 11.91 20.96
CA VAL A 60 -2.30 11.55 20.56
C VAL A 60 -1.87 12.38 19.35
N LYS A 61 -0.60 12.80 19.34
CA LYS A 61 0.07 13.47 18.22
C LYS A 61 1.37 12.76 17.89
N LEU A 62 1.72 12.70 16.61
CA LEU A 62 3.04 12.21 16.20
C LEU A 62 4.10 13.27 16.50
N THR A 63 5.21 12.85 17.07
CA THR A 63 6.44 13.66 17.07
C THR A 63 7.00 13.78 15.66
N PRO A 64 7.95 14.70 15.37
CA PRO A 64 8.63 14.73 14.08
C PRO A 64 9.20 13.36 13.69
N LYS A 65 9.91 12.69 14.60
CA LYS A 65 10.46 11.34 14.40
C LYS A 65 9.39 10.29 14.13
N GLY A 66 8.29 10.29 14.89
CA GLY A 66 7.17 9.37 14.67
C GLY A 66 6.48 9.62 13.31
N ARG A 67 6.37 10.88 12.91
CA ARG A 67 5.79 11.27 11.61
C ARG A 67 6.65 10.80 10.44
N ASP A 68 7.96 10.92 10.53
CA ASP A 68 8.86 10.46 9.46
C ASP A 68 8.75 8.95 9.26
N ILE A 69 8.73 8.18 10.36
CA ILE A 69 8.51 6.73 10.29
C ILE A 69 7.14 6.42 9.70
N ALA A 70 6.07 7.05 10.18
CA ALA A 70 4.72 6.84 9.68
C ALA A 70 4.59 7.11 8.18
N ARG A 71 5.26 8.15 7.66
CA ARG A 71 5.30 8.48 6.23
C ARG A 71 6.00 7.41 5.41
N VAL A 72 7.10 6.85 5.91
CA VAL A 72 7.81 5.76 5.22
C VAL A 72 6.92 4.52 5.12
N VAL A 73 6.24 4.14 6.20
CA VAL A 73 5.31 3.00 6.20
C VAL A 73 4.15 3.25 5.22
N LYS A 74 3.53 4.41 5.31
CA LYS A 74 2.45 4.81 4.39
C LYS A 74 2.87 4.80 2.92
N ASP A 75 4.07 5.31 2.59
CA ASP A 75 4.59 5.32 1.22
C ASP A 75 4.81 3.88 0.68
N ARG A 76 5.30 2.98 1.53
CA ARG A 76 5.42 1.54 1.20
C ARG A 76 4.06 0.92 0.93
N HIS A 77 3.10 1.13 1.84
CA HIS A 77 1.72 0.66 1.71
C HIS A 77 1.10 1.10 0.38
N GLU A 78 1.12 2.41 0.11
CA GLU A 78 0.54 2.99 -1.11
C GLU A 78 1.22 2.47 -2.38
N THR A 79 2.55 2.29 -2.35
CA THR A 79 3.32 1.74 -3.47
C THR A 79 2.92 0.30 -3.78
N ILE A 80 2.89 -0.57 -2.76
CA ILE A 80 2.52 -1.98 -2.94
C ILE A 80 1.06 -2.10 -3.38
N ARG A 81 0.15 -1.37 -2.74
CA ARG A 81 -1.26 -1.34 -3.12
C ARG A 81 -1.45 -0.94 -4.58
N ALA A 82 -0.80 0.16 -5.01
CA ALA A 82 -0.88 0.64 -6.38
C ALA A 82 -0.32 -0.40 -7.38
N PHE A 83 0.80 -1.05 -7.07
CA PHE A 83 1.34 -2.13 -7.89
C PHE A 83 0.34 -3.29 -8.03
N LEU A 84 -0.25 -3.74 -6.92
CA LEU A 84 -1.24 -4.82 -6.93
C LEU A 84 -2.49 -4.43 -7.75
N GLU A 85 -2.95 -3.18 -7.65
CA GLU A 85 -4.07 -2.68 -8.46
C GLU A 85 -3.72 -2.64 -9.96
N ILE A 86 -2.49 -2.28 -10.34
CA ILE A 86 -2.02 -2.32 -11.73
C ILE A 86 -2.13 -3.74 -12.32
N ILE A 87 -1.72 -4.75 -11.56
CA ILE A 87 -1.83 -6.16 -11.96
C ILE A 87 -3.22 -6.76 -11.72
N LYS A 88 -4.25 -5.92 -11.55
CA LYS A 88 -5.68 -6.29 -11.45
C LYS A 88 -6.09 -7.03 -10.18
N VAL A 89 -5.32 -6.96 -9.11
CA VAL A 89 -5.80 -7.39 -7.81
C VAL A 89 -6.92 -6.44 -7.35
N PRO A 90 -8.09 -6.95 -6.96
CA PRO A 90 -9.20 -6.10 -6.50
C PRO A 90 -8.77 -5.18 -5.35
N LYS A 91 -9.14 -3.91 -5.40
CA LYS A 91 -8.71 -2.85 -4.47
C LYS A 91 -8.80 -3.24 -2.99
N LYS A 92 -9.87 -3.94 -2.59
CA LYS A 92 -10.05 -4.39 -1.21
C LYS A 92 -9.01 -5.43 -0.80
N ILE A 93 -8.65 -6.33 -1.71
CA ILE A 93 -7.62 -7.37 -1.50
C ILE A 93 -6.24 -6.71 -1.53
N ALA A 94 -5.96 -5.89 -2.53
CA ALA A 94 -4.70 -5.15 -2.67
C ALA A 94 -4.36 -4.35 -1.41
N ASN A 95 -5.35 -3.66 -0.82
CA ASN A 95 -5.16 -2.92 0.42
C ASN A 95 -4.84 -3.83 1.61
N LYS A 96 -5.51 -4.99 1.73
CA LYS A 96 -5.23 -5.96 2.79
C LYS A 96 -3.84 -6.58 2.65
N ASP A 97 -3.48 -6.98 1.44
CA ASP A 97 -2.21 -7.64 1.18
C ASP A 97 -1.04 -6.65 1.32
N ALA A 98 -1.22 -5.38 0.91
CA ALA A 98 -0.25 -4.32 1.13
C ALA A 98 0.12 -4.18 2.61
N CYS A 99 -0.85 -4.17 3.53
CA CYS A 99 -0.61 -4.13 4.99
C CYS A 99 0.24 -5.31 5.51
N ILE A 100 0.25 -6.43 4.79
CA ILE A 100 1.05 -7.59 5.18
C ILE A 100 2.45 -7.49 4.59
N ILE A 101 2.55 -7.11 3.32
CA ILE A 101 3.78 -7.14 2.53
C ILE A 101 4.72 -6.00 2.92
N GLU A 102 4.22 -4.81 3.24
CA GLU A 102 5.01 -3.59 3.46
C GLU A 102 6.08 -3.70 4.56
N HIS A 103 5.87 -4.60 5.52
CA HIS A 103 6.80 -4.82 6.63
C HIS A 103 7.89 -5.85 6.33
N GLU A 104 7.70 -6.68 5.30
CA GLU A 104 8.58 -7.82 4.98
C GLU A 104 9.44 -7.57 3.73
N VAL A 105 9.22 -6.45 3.04
CA VAL A 105 9.90 -6.14 1.77
C VAL A 105 11.06 -5.18 1.99
N GLU A 106 12.21 -5.53 1.41
CA GLU A 106 13.41 -4.71 1.48
C GLU A 106 13.25 -3.35 0.77
N PRO A 107 13.93 -2.29 1.24
CA PRO A 107 13.83 -0.94 0.68
C PRO A 107 14.12 -0.87 -0.82
N GLU A 108 15.05 -1.66 -1.30
CA GLU A 108 15.43 -1.74 -2.72
C GLU A 108 14.28 -2.24 -3.58
N THR A 109 13.56 -3.25 -3.10
CA THR A 109 12.37 -3.79 -3.79
C THR A 109 11.26 -2.75 -3.82
N ILE A 110 11.01 -2.06 -2.71
CA ILE A 110 10.03 -0.96 -2.66
C ILE A 110 10.40 0.13 -3.65
N GLY A 111 11.68 0.50 -3.74
CA GLY A 111 12.17 1.48 -4.71
C GLY A 111 11.87 1.08 -6.16
N GLN A 112 12.07 -0.18 -6.52
CA GLN A 112 11.77 -0.69 -7.87
C GLN A 112 10.26 -0.75 -8.13
N LEU A 113 9.46 -1.20 -7.19
CA LEU A 113 8.00 -1.17 -7.30
C LEU A 113 7.48 0.26 -7.48
N LYS A 114 8.02 1.22 -6.73
CA LYS A 114 7.66 2.63 -6.84
C LYS A 114 8.00 3.19 -8.23
N SER A 115 9.18 2.90 -8.75
CA SER A 115 9.60 3.30 -10.09
C SER A 115 8.68 2.70 -11.16
N PHE A 116 8.31 1.43 -11.02
CA PHE A 116 7.37 0.77 -11.94
C PHE A 116 5.97 1.41 -11.89
N VAL A 117 5.42 1.65 -10.70
CA VAL A 117 4.13 2.32 -10.51
C VAL A 117 4.15 3.70 -11.15
N GLN A 118 5.20 4.50 -10.91
CA GLN A 118 5.36 5.82 -11.51
C GLN A 118 5.44 5.75 -13.03
N PHE A 119 6.20 4.80 -13.57
CA PHE A 119 6.31 4.57 -15.02
C PHE A 119 4.94 4.32 -15.64
N VAL A 120 4.14 3.44 -15.06
CA VAL A 120 2.79 3.12 -15.57
C VAL A 120 1.85 4.32 -15.45
N GLN A 121 1.84 4.99 -14.29
CA GLN A 121 0.93 6.12 -14.02
C GLN A 121 1.28 7.38 -14.80
N SER A 122 2.55 7.56 -15.19
CA SER A 122 3.01 8.71 -15.98
C SER A 122 2.90 8.49 -17.50
N ALA A 123 2.47 7.31 -17.94
CA ALA A 123 2.27 7.04 -19.37
C ALA A 123 1.20 8.00 -19.95
N PRO A 124 1.47 8.65 -21.11
CA PRO A 124 0.53 9.59 -21.72
C PRO A 124 -0.77 8.90 -22.18
N ASP A 125 -0.67 7.63 -22.56
CA ASP A 125 -1.78 6.78 -22.97
C ASP A 125 -1.78 5.47 -22.19
N TYR A 126 -2.89 4.76 -22.22
CA TYR A 126 -2.97 3.44 -21.60
C TYR A 126 -1.98 2.47 -22.25
N PRO A 127 -1.05 1.85 -21.49
CA PRO A 127 0.01 1.06 -22.09
C PRO A 127 -0.50 -0.19 -22.81
N GLN A 128 -0.15 -0.38 -24.09
CA GLN A 128 -0.58 -1.54 -24.89
C GLN A 128 -0.20 -2.88 -24.25
N TRP A 129 0.96 -2.96 -23.60
CA TRP A 129 1.37 -4.19 -22.90
C TRP A 129 0.45 -4.52 -21.72
N LEU A 130 -0.17 -3.51 -21.10
CA LEU A 130 -1.13 -3.72 -20.01
C LEU A 130 -2.49 -4.19 -20.55
N GLU A 131 -2.93 -3.70 -21.72
CA GLU A 131 -4.08 -4.27 -22.44
C GLU A 131 -3.85 -5.74 -22.82
N HIS A 132 -2.63 -6.07 -23.25
CA HIS A 132 -2.25 -7.45 -23.54
C HIS A 132 -2.29 -8.33 -22.28
N PHE A 133 -1.84 -7.80 -21.14
CA PHE A 133 -1.92 -8.50 -19.87
C PHE A 133 -3.38 -8.73 -19.44
N GLU A 134 -4.25 -7.74 -19.56
CA GLU A 134 -5.69 -7.87 -19.27
C GLU A 134 -6.33 -8.96 -20.13
N THR A 135 -6.10 -8.90 -21.44
CA THR A 135 -6.60 -9.92 -22.39
C THR A 135 -6.09 -11.32 -22.01
N PHE A 136 -4.82 -11.42 -21.63
CA PHE A 136 -4.25 -12.70 -21.18
C PHE A 136 -4.92 -13.21 -19.90
N CYS A 137 -5.19 -12.33 -18.91
CA CYS A 137 -5.90 -12.71 -17.69
C CYS A 137 -7.32 -13.25 -17.95
N GLU A 138 -8.01 -12.71 -18.97
CA GLU A 138 -9.36 -13.12 -19.31
C GLU A 138 -9.40 -14.40 -20.18
N THR A 139 -8.48 -14.52 -21.11
CA THR A 139 -8.54 -15.54 -22.18
C THR A 139 -7.50 -16.67 -22.03
N GLY A 140 -6.45 -16.46 -21.24
CA GLY A 140 -5.30 -17.35 -21.16
C GLY A 140 -4.40 -17.34 -22.41
N VAL A 141 -4.68 -16.46 -23.40
CA VAL A 141 -3.94 -16.38 -24.67
C VAL A 141 -3.26 -15.04 -24.81
N HIS A 142 -1.94 -15.04 -25.05
CA HIS A 142 -1.20 -13.80 -25.27
C HIS A 142 -1.59 -13.19 -26.64
N PRO A 143 -2.06 -11.91 -26.71
CA PRO A 143 -2.56 -11.30 -27.95
C PRO A 143 -1.57 -11.35 -29.12
N CYS A 144 -0.26 -11.16 -28.86
CA CYS A 144 0.77 -11.24 -29.89
C CYS A 144 0.89 -12.63 -30.56
N GLU A 145 0.51 -13.72 -29.86
CA GLU A 145 0.46 -15.06 -30.46
C GLU A 145 -0.75 -15.24 -31.36
N ALA A 146 -1.89 -14.66 -30.98
CA ALA A 146 -3.10 -14.69 -31.78
C ALA A 146 -2.90 -13.97 -33.13
N GLU A 147 -2.18 -12.83 -33.12
CA GLU A 147 -1.83 -12.11 -34.36
C GLU A 147 -0.85 -12.90 -35.23
N LYS A 148 0.17 -13.52 -34.66
CA LYS A 148 1.11 -14.39 -35.39
C LYS A 148 0.38 -15.58 -36.06
N ARG A 149 -0.57 -16.20 -35.38
CA ARG A 149 -1.40 -17.29 -35.95
C ARG A 149 -2.28 -16.80 -37.10
N LYS A 150 -2.91 -15.62 -36.94
CA LYS A 150 -3.71 -15.01 -38.04
C LYS A 150 -2.86 -14.63 -39.23
N ALA A 151 -1.66 -14.07 -39.02
CA ALA A 151 -0.72 -13.74 -40.09
C ALA A 151 -0.18 -14.98 -40.81
N LYS A 152 0.03 -16.09 -40.11
CA LYS A 152 0.46 -17.36 -40.71
C LYS A 152 -0.65 -17.99 -41.58
N ILE A 153 -1.91 -17.92 -41.16
CA ILE A 153 -3.07 -18.41 -41.92
C ILE A 153 -3.28 -17.57 -43.21
N ARG A 154 -3.07 -16.25 -43.13
CA ARG A 154 -3.20 -15.37 -44.33
C ARG A 154 -2.08 -15.58 -45.34
N ARG A 155 -0.92 -16.13 -44.98
CA ARG A 155 0.19 -16.42 -45.92
C ARG A 155 0.04 -17.72 -46.72
N PHE A 156 -0.91 -18.58 -46.36
CA PHE A 156 -1.23 -19.82 -47.10
C PHE A 156 -2.75 -19.89 -47.31
N PRO A 157 -3.29 -19.07 -48.26
CA PRO A 157 -4.66 -19.36 -48.75
C PRO A 157 -4.61 -20.67 -49.55
N HIS A 158 -5.50 -21.59 -49.23
CA HIS A 158 -5.71 -22.81 -49.98
C HIS A 158 -6.18 -22.48 -51.37
#